data_b4d4436e3b07dfa088dcffcc54abd86a
#
_entry.id   b4d4436e3b07dfa088dcffcc54abd86a
#
_cell.length_a   1.000
_cell.length_b   1.000
_cell.length_c   1.000
_cell.angle_alpha   90.00
_cell.angle_beta   90.00
_cell.angle_gamma   90.00
#
_symmetry.space_group_name_H-M   'P 1'
#
loop_
_entity.id
_entity.type
_entity.pdbx_description
1 polymer ?
#
loop_
_entity_poly.entity_id
_entity_poly.type
_entity_poly.pdbx_seq_one_letter_code
_entity_poly.pdbx_strand_id
1 'polypeptide(L)'
;MLRRILVGLLLFSCAVCFVPATRSSVKPKTQIVLLGTGTPNADPDRAGPAVAIVVDETPYLVDFGPGVVRRAAAANRMGVKGLAMPKLTRAFVTHLHTDHTAGYPDLIFTPWVLEREQPLEVYGPKGLKAMTDHILKAYREDIQIRLNGLEPANETGYKVKVNEIKPGLIYSDQNVKVTAFLVNHGSWPQAFGYRFDTPDRSIVISGDTAPSESVIKNCNGCDVLIHEVYSQAGFATRPPVWQKYHSSFHTSTRELADIATKAKPGLLILYHQLFWGTSDEQLVNEVRQFYKGRVVSGSDLAIF
;
A
#
# COMPACT_ATOMS: atom_id res chain seq x y z
N MET A 1 -27.80 83.02 -39.08
CA MET A 1 -28.45 82.07 -38.15
C MET A 1 -27.85 80.66 -38.40
N LEU A 2 -26.84 80.26 -37.61
CA LEU A 2 -26.16 78.96 -37.75
C LEU A 2 -26.57 78.02 -36.59
N ARG A 3 -27.28 76.94 -36.90
CA ARG A 3 -27.63 75.88 -35.93
C ARG A 3 -26.44 74.90 -35.79
N ARG A 4 -25.87 74.84 -34.65
CA ARG A 4 -24.86 73.80 -34.28
C ARG A 4 -25.59 72.53 -33.84
N ILE A 5 -25.33 71.45 -34.57
CA ILE A 5 -25.76 70.09 -34.19
C ILE A 5 -24.65 69.47 -33.30
N LEU A 6 -25.01 69.11 -32.04
CA LEU A 6 -24.16 68.40 -31.14
C LEU A 6 -24.42 66.91 -31.39
N VAL A 7 -23.39 66.18 -31.81
CA VAL A 7 -23.42 64.71 -31.91
C VAL A 7 -22.82 64.13 -30.58
N GLY A 8 -23.69 63.55 -29.81
CA GLY A 8 -23.26 62.84 -28.56
C GLY A 8 -22.76 61.43 -28.87
N LEU A 9 -21.51 61.16 -28.57
CA LEU A 9 -20.90 59.80 -28.63
C LEU A 9 -21.26 59.05 -27.37
N LEU A 10 -22.10 58.00 -27.46
CA LEU A 10 -22.35 57.06 -26.41
C LEU A 10 -21.25 55.99 -26.44
N LEU A 11 -20.35 55.97 -25.46
CA LEU A 11 -19.40 54.90 -25.21
C LEU A 11 -20.11 53.78 -24.47
N PHE A 12 -20.36 52.65 -25.16
CA PHE A 12 -20.79 51.40 -24.53
C PHE A 12 -19.57 50.69 -23.93
N SER A 13 -19.46 50.73 -22.60
CA SER A 13 -18.46 49.94 -21.84
C SER A 13 -18.98 48.50 -21.68
N CYS A 14 -18.42 47.59 -22.46
CA CYS A 14 -18.64 46.13 -22.26
C CYS A 14 -17.84 45.66 -21.06
N ALA A 15 -18.47 45.49 -19.91
CA ALA A 15 -17.89 44.82 -18.75
C ALA A 15 -17.81 43.30 -19.03
N VAL A 16 -16.62 42.81 -19.35
CA VAL A 16 -16.35 41.37 -19.44
C VAL A 16 -16.36 40.78 -18.03
N CYS A 17 -17.46 40.15 -17.64
CA CYS A 17 -17.52 39.36 -16.42
C CYS A 17 -16.61 38.15 -16.55
N PHE A 18 -15.45 38.20 -15.90
CA PHE A 18 -14.58 37.02 -15.68
C PHE A 18 -15.28 36.12 -14.66
N VAL A 19 -15.93 35.04 -15.12
CA VAL A 19 -16.40 33.96 -14.24
C VAL A 19 -15.19 33.08 -13.97
N PRO A 20 -14.70 32.97 -12.71
CA PRO A 20 -13.64 32.02 -12.41
C PRO A 20 -14.17 30.62 -12.65
N ALA A 21 -13.53 29.88 -13.55
CA ALA A 21 -13.81 28.48 -13.77
C ALA A 21 -13.47 27.73 -12.47
N THR A 22 -14.48 27.34 -11.71
CA THR A 22 -14.32 26.39 -10.61
C THR A 22 -13.85 25.07 -11.20
N ARG A 23 -12.55 24.77 -11.07
CA ARG A 23 -12.02 23.43 -11.32
C ARG A 23 -12.76 22.50 -10.37
N SER A 24 -13.72 21.74 -10.88
CA SER A 24 -14.25 20.57 -10.21
C SER A 24 -13.06 19.66 -9.92
N SER A 25 -12.70 19.52 -8.64
CA SER A 25 -11.70 18.55 -8.22
C SER A 25 -12.35 17.17 -8.35
N VAL A 26 -12.16 16.55 -9.53
CA VAL A 26 -12.48 15.11 -9.68
C VAL A 26 -11.65 14.41 -8.63
N LYS A 27 -12.31 13.73 -7.67
CA LYS A 27 -11.61 12.90 -6.68
C LYS A 27 -10.75 11.88 -7.44
N PRO A 28 -9.50 11.67 -7.06
CA PRO A 28 -8.67 10.66 -7.70
C PRO A 28 -9.40 9.32 -7.62
N LYS A 29 -9.45 8.60 -8.74
CA LYS A 29 -10.11 7.30 -8.85
C LYS A 29 -9.42 6.27 -7.97
N THR A 30 -8.11 6.39 -7.79
CA THR A 30 -7.25 5.51 -7.01
C THR A 30 -6.78 6.21 -5.74
N GLN A 31 -6.96 5.56 -4.59
CA GLN A 31 -6.41 5.96 -3.30
C GLN A 31 -5.40 4.90 -2.82
N ILE A 32 -4.30 5.35 -2.23
CA ILE A 32 -3.34 4.50 -1.55
C ILE A 32 -3.49 4.77 -0.05
N VAL A 33 -3.73 3.73 0.74
CA VAL A 33 -3.86 3.83 2.19
C VAL A 33 -2.79 2.96 2.84
N LEU A 34 -1.93 3.54 3.64
CA LEU A 34 -0.98 2.78 4.46
C LEU A 34 -1.74 2.28 5.70
N LEU A 35 -2.12 1.01 5.73
CA LEU A 35 -2.85 0.42 6.85
C LEU A 35 -1.93 0.13 8.03
N GLY A 36 -0.66 -0.16 7.76
CA GLY A 36 0.36 -0.36 8.77
C GLY A 36 1.74 -0.17 8.17
N THR A 37 2.61 0.48 8.91
CA THR A 37 3.97 0.85 8.49
C THR A 37 5.04 0.27 9.41
N GLY A 38 4.63 -0.53 10.40
CA GLY A 38 5.52 -1.16 11.37
C GLY A 38 6.44 -2.20 10.75
N THR A 39 7.24 -2.81 11.61
CA THR A 39 8.24 -3.84 11.32
C THR A 39 8.05 -4.96 12.34
N PRO A 40 8.92 -6.01 12.43
CA PRO A 40 8.82 -7.00 13.50
C PRO A 40 8.95 -6.42 14.94
N ASN A 41 9.40 -5.16 15.08
CA ASN A 41 9.41 -4.51 16.38
C ASN A 41 7.97 -4.22 16.82
N ALA A 42 7.65 -4.58 18.06
CA ALA A 42 6.32 -4.38 18.64
C ALA A 42 6.10 -2.91 19.03
N ASP A 43 5.97 -2.04 18.02
CA ASP A 43 5.65 -0.62 18.21
C ASP A 43 4.13 -0.50 18.40
N PRO A 44 3.64 0.05 19.54
CA PRO A 44 2.20 0.17 19.80
C PRO A 44 1.51 1.17 18.87
N ASP A 45 2.24 2.11 18.29
CA ASP A 45 1.69 3.18 17.45
C ASP A 45 1.65 2.80 15.95
N ARG A 46 2.31 1.68 15.57
CA ARG A 46 2.39 1.22 14.19
C ARG A 46 1.89 -0.23 14.05
N ALA A 47 0.85 -0.43 13.26
CA ALA A 47 0.43 -1.76 12.85
C ALA A 47 1.47 -2.41 11.93
N GLY A 48 1.45 -3.74 11.84
CA GLY A 48 2.34 -4.47 10.92
C GLY A 48 2.12 -4.08 9.46
N PRO A 49 3.08 -4.38 8.58
CA PRO A 49 3.06 -3.95 7.18
C PRO A 49 1.76 -4.31 6.48
N ALA A 50 1.06 -3.32 5.95
CA ALA A 50 -0.11 -3.51 5.12
C ALA A 50 -0.43 -2.24 4.33
N VAL A 51 -0.66 -2.37 3.03
CA VAL A 51 -1.06 -1.28 2.13
C VAL A 51 -2.38 -1.64 1.45
N ALA A 52 -3.30 -0.70 1.32
CA ALA A 52 -4.48 -0.85 0.50
C ALA A 52 -4.41 0.07 -0.72
N ILE A 53 -4.57 -0.51 -1.91
CA ILE A 53 -4.86 0.22 -3.14
C ILE A 53 -6.37 0.14 -3.34
N VAL A 54 -7.05 1.28 -3.36
CA VAL A 54 -8.51 1.34 -3.49
C VAL A 54 -8.86 2.07 -4.78
N VAL A 55 -9.50 1.38 -5.71
CA VAL A 55 -9.93 1.92 -7.00
C VAL A 55 -11.44 1.84 -7.09
N ASP A 56 -12.12 2.97 -7.24
CA ASP A 56 -13.60 3.04 -7.28
C ASP A 56 -14.25 2.18 -6.17
N GLU A 57 -13.80 2.35 -4.93
CA GLU A 57 -14.25 1.61 -3.75
C GLU A 57 -13.95 0.08 -3.77
N THR A 58 -13.15 -0.42 -4.70
CA THR A 58 -12.67 -1.80 -4.72
C THR A 58 -11.28 -1.86 -4.10
N PRO A 59 -11.08 -2.57 -2.98
CA PRO A 59 -9.79 -2.65 -2.30
C PRO A 59 -8.94 -3.82 -2.80
N TYR A 60 -7.64 -3.61 -2.87
CA TYR A 60 -6.59 -4.58 -3.14
C TYR A 60 -5.54 -4.41 -2.03
N LEU A 61 -5.46 -5.39 -1.12
CA LEU A 61 -4.54 -5.33 0.00
C LEU A 61 -3.17 -5.89 -0.39
N VAL A 62 -2.10 -5.26 0.05
CA VAL A 62 -0.74 -5.81 -0.05
C VAL A 62 -0.21 -5.98 1.36
N ASP A 63 0.12 -7.21 1.69
CA ASP A 63 0.43 -7.71 3.02
C ASP A 63 -0.73 -7.58 4.03
N PHE A 64 -0.63 -8.37 5.07
CA PHE A 64 -1.64 -8.43 6.12
C PHE A 64 -0.96 -8.63 7.49
N GLY A 65 -0.11 -7.68 7.83
CA GLY A 65 0.53 -7.63 9.14
C GLY A 65 -0.46 -7.46 10.30
N PRO A 66 0.00 -7.60 11.54
CA PRO A 66 -0.85 -7.43 12.73
C PRO A 66 -1.60 -6.11 12.71
N GLY A 67 -2.92 -6.17 12.93
CA GLY A 67 -3.77 -4.97 12.99
C GLY A 67 -4.43 -4.55 11.67
N VAL A 68 -4.14 -5.21 10.53
CA VAL A 68 -4.63 -4.85 9.20
C VAL A 68 -6.14 -4.60 9.15
N VAL A 69 -6.95 -5.48 9.75
CA VAL A 69 -8.43 -5.37 9.74
C VAL A 69 -8.91 -4.16 10.55
N ARG A 70 -8.31 -3.91 11.71
CA ARG A 70 -8.66 -2.75 12.55
C ARG A 70 -8.27 -1.45 11.89
N ARG A 71 -7.14 -1.41 11.19
CA ARG A 71 -6.69 -0.24 10.41
C ARG A 71 -7.57 -0.02 9.17
N ALA A 72 -7.99 -1.09 8.48
CA ALA A 72 -8.97 -0.99 7.39
C ALA A 72 -10.32 -0.41 7.90
N ALA A 73 -10.81 -0.87 9.06
CA ALA A 73 -12.00 -0.32 9.70
C ALA A 73 -11.83 1.16 10.07
N ALA A 74 -10.66 1.55 10.57
CA ALA A 74 -10.35 2.95 10.88
C ALA A 74 -10.36 3.82 9.61
N ALA A 75 -9.68 3.39 8.54
CA ALA A 75 -9.67 4.09 7.26
C ALA A 75 -11.08 4.19 6.65
N ASN A 76 -11.91 3.14 6.78
CA ASN A 76 -13.31 3.21 6.34
C ASN A 76 -14.09 4.30 7.10
N ARG A 77 -13.90 4.43 8.41
CA ARG A 77 -14.49 5.52 9.22
C ARG A 77 -14.00 6.90 8.82
N MET A 78 -12.76 7.02 8.35
CA MET A 78 -12.19 8.25 7.77
C MET A 78 -12.72 8.57 6.37
N GLY A 79 -13.57 7.72 5.80
CA GLY A 79 -14.24 7.97 4.52
C GLY A 79 -13.76 7.12 3.35
N VAL A 80 -12.80 6.22 3.53
CA VAL A 80 -12.35 5.28 2.48
C VAL A 80 -13.34 4.12 2.40
N LYS A 81 -14.48 4.32 1.72
CA LYS A 81 -15.62 3.38 1.69
C LYS A 81 -15.29 2.01 1.11
N GLY A 82 -14.24 1.90 0.30
CA GLY A 82 -13.73 0.63 -0.20
C GLY A 82 -13.20 -0.30 0.89
N LEU A 83 -12.84 0.21 2.07
CA LEU A 83 -12.31 -0.57 3.18
C LEU A 83 -13.38 -1.03 4.19
N ALA A 84 -14.64 -1.04 3.79
CA ALA A 84 -15.70 -1.71 4.55
C ALA A 84 -15.45 -3.22 4.61
N MET A 85 -15.72 -3.86 5.75
CA MET A 85 -15.37 -5.26 6.01
C MET A 85 -15.86 -6.24 4.92
N PRO A 86 -17.11 -6.17 4.42
CA PRO A 86 -17.57 -7.07 3.36
C PRO A 86 -16.79 -6.95 2.05
N LYS A 87 -16.10 -5.83 1.81
CA LYS A 87 -15.33 -5.58 0.58
C LYS A 87 -13.91 -6.13 0.60
N LEU A 88 -13.39 -6.55 1.76
CA LEU A 88 -12.02 -7.07 1.90
C LEU A 88 -11.93 -8.49 1.34
N THR A 89 -11.89 -8.62 0.01
CA THR A 89 -11.98 -9.90 -0.70
C THR A 89 -10.70 -10.27 -1.46
N ARG A 90 -9.70 -9.38 -1.54
CA ARG A 90 -8.45 -9.62 -2.30
C ARG A 90 -7.23 -9.17 -1.53
N ALA A 91 -6.21 -10.02 -1.47
CA ALA A 91 -4.93 -9.70 -0.86
C ALA A 91 -3.76 -10.30 -1.64
N PHE A 92 -2.62 -9.63 -1.59
CA PHE A 92 -1.35 -10.02 -2.20
C PHE A 92 -0.31 -10.01 -1.10
N VAL A 93 0.42 -11.08 -0.88
CA VAL A 93 1.46 -11.13 0.15
C VAL A 93 2.84 -11.15 -0.50
N THR A 94 3.73 -10.29 -0.02
CA THR A 94 5.07 -10.14 -0.56
C THR A 94 5.95 -11.34 -0.22
N HIS A 95 5.94 -11.75 1.02
CA HIS A 95 6.66 -12.92 1.56
C HIS A 95 6.02 -13.37 2.88
N LEU A 96 6.51 -14.47 3.46
CA LEU A 96 5.84 -15.11 4.59
C LEU A 96 6.46 -14.82 5.97
N HIS A 97 7.16 -13.71 6.16
CA HIS A 97 7.54 -13.27 7.50
C HIS A 97 6.30 -12.97 8.36
N THR A 98 6.45 -13.15 9.67
CA THR A 98 5.33 -13.04 10.61
C THR A 98 4.74 -11.65 10.69
N ASP A 99 5.53 -10.62 10.59
CA ASP A 99 5.06 -9.23 10.58
C ASP A 99 4.23 -8.87 9.34
N HIS A 100 4.42 -9.57 8.21
CA HIS A 100 3.59 -9.45 7.00
C HIS A 100 2.37 -10.36 7.00
N THR A 101 2.32 -11.38 7.88
CA THR A 101 1.31 -12.45 7.81
C THR A 101 0.53 -12.69 9.10
N ALA A 102 0.95 -12.17 10.26
CA ALA A 102 0.29 -12.48 11.54
C ALA A 102 -1.15 -11.92 11.66
N GLY A 103 -1.55 -10.98 10.82
CA GLY A 103 -2.94 -10.52 10.69
C GLY A 103 -3.80 -11.37 9.75
N TYR A 104 -3.24 -12.41 9.14
CA TYR A 104 -3.96 -13.24 8.16
C TYR A 104 -5.19 -13.94 8.73
N PRO A 105 -5.15 -14.58 9.90
CA PRO A 105 -6.36 -15.13 10.50
C PRO A 105 -7.44 -14.07 10.75
N ASP A 106 -7.06 -12.87 11.23
CA ASP A 106 -7.99 -11.76 11.43
C ASP A 106 -8.63 -11.33 10.09
N LEU A 107 -7.86 -11.26 9.00
CA LEU A 107 -8.37 -10.94 7.66
C LEU A 107 -9.29 -12.04 7.09
N ILE A 108 -9.07 -13.29 7.44
CA ILE A 108 -9.96 -14.39 7.04
C ILE A 108 -11.29 -14.32 7.79
N PHE A 109 -11.24 -14.20 9.11
CA PHE A 109 -12.43 -14.45 9.94
C PHE A 109 -13.20 -13.20 10.32
N THR A 110 -12.56 -12.08 10.68
CA THR A 110 -13.30 -10.89 11.11
C THR A 110 -14.20 -10.30 10.01
N PRO A 111 -13.75 -10.17 8.74
CA PRO A 111 -14.67 -9.73 7.68
C PRO A 111 -15.81 -10.72 7.39
N TRP A 112 -15.58 -12.04 7.54
CA TRP A 112 -16.64 -13.04 7.44
C TRP A 112 -17.72 -12.86 8.51
N VAL A 113 -17.33 -12.71 9.76
CA VAL A 113 -18.24 -12.40 10.87
C VAL A 113 -19.01 -11.10 10.64
N LEU A 114 -18.40 -10.16 9.91
CA LEU A 114 -18.99 -8.86 9.52
C LEU A 114 -19.52 -8.89 8.08
N GLU A 115 -20.16 -10.00 7.70
CA GLU A 115 -20.99 -10.18 6.50
C GLU A 115 -20.22 -10.22 5.16
N ARG A 116 -18.92 -10.52 5.15
CA ARG A 116 -18.28 -10.87 3.90
C ARG A 116 -18.79 -12.23 3.41
N GLU A 117 -19.51 -12.24 2.33
CA GLU A 117 -20.04 -13.45 1.69
C GLU A 117 -19.04 -14.11 0.72
N GLN A 118 -18.19 -13.30 0.08
CA GLN A 118 -17.21 -13.79 -0.87
C GLN A 118 -16.00 -14.41 -0.16
N PRO A 119 -15.47 -15.54 -0.68
CA PRO A 119 -14.18 -16.06 -0.24
C PRO A 119 -13.08 -14.99 -0.37
N LEU A 120 -12.11 -15.00 0.55
CA LEU A 120 -10.90 -14.21 0.42
C LEU A 120 -10.02 -14.82 -0.68
N GLU A 121 -9.71 -14.07 -1.71
CA GLU A 121 -8.77 -14.46 -2.75
C GLU A 121 -7.37 -13.90 -2.43
N VAL A 122 -6.37 -14.80 -2.30
CA VAL A 122 -5.01 -14.42 -1.89
C VAL A 122 -3.98 -14.89 -2.89
N TYR A 123 -3.03 -14.01 -3.19
CA TYR A 123 -1.92 -14.23 -4.11
C TYR A 123 -0.60 -14.10 -3.34
N GLY A 124 0.36 -15.02 -3.53
CA GLY A 124 1.64 -14.91 -2.85
C GLY A 124 2.61 -16.06 -3.15
N PRO A 125 3.73 -16.12 -2.42
CA PRO A 125 4.78 -17.12 -2.66
C PRO A 125 4.33 -18.55 -2.31
N LYS A 126 5.11 -19.50 -2.76
CA LYS A 126 4.98 -20.92 -2.36
C LYS A 126 5.03 -21.04 -0.83
N GLY A 127 4.13 -21.83 -0.28
CA GLY A 127 3.94 -22.02 1.18
C GLY A 127 2.69 -21.30 1.70
N LEU A 128 2.15 -20.34 0.96
CA LEU A 128 0.93 -19.61 1.33
C LEU A 128 -0.28 -20.55 1.44
N LYS A 129 -0.38 -21.54 0.55
CA LYS A 129 -1.47 -22.53 0.62
C LYS A 129 -1.38 -23.37 1.88
N ALA A 130 -0.20 -23.88 2.22
CA ALA A 130 0.00 -24.65 3.44
C ALA A 130 -0.31 -23.83 4.70
N MET A 131 0.13 -22.57 4.76
CA MET A 131 -0.19 -21.64 5.84
C MET A 131 -1.71 -21.47 5.99
N THR A 132 -2.42 -21.24 4.89
CA THR A 132 -3.89 -21.08 4.88
C THR A 132 -4.60 -22.33 5.38
N ASP A 133 -4.23 -23.51 4.88
CA ASP A 133 -4.81 -24.79 5.31
C ASP A 133 -4.64 -25.04 6.83
N HIS A 134 -3.49 -24.68 7.39
CA HIS A 134 -3.22 -24.80 8.82
C HIS A 134 -4.01 -23.78 9.64
N ILE A 135 -4.15 -22.55 9.18
CA ILE A 135 -4.99 -21.52 9.84
C ILE A 135 -6.45 -21.99 9.88
N LEU A 136 -7.01 -22.45 8.76
CA LEU A 136 -8.39 -22.93 8.70
C LEU A 136 -8.60 -24.14 9.63
N LYS A 137 -7.61 -25.04 9.75
CA LYS A 137 -7.65 -26.16 10.70
C LYS A 137 -7.60 -25.68 12.15
N ALA A 138 -6.76 -24.70 12.46
CA ALA A 138 -6.64 -24.15 13.81
C ALA A 138 -7.95 -23.52 14.30
N TYR A 139 -8.72 -22.91 13.42
CA TYR A 139 -10.00 -22.27 13.73
C TYR A 139 -11.22 -23.13 13.41
N ARG A 140 -11.05 -24.44 13.18
CA ARG A 140 -12.15 -25.35 12.82
C ARG A 140 -13.31 -25.32 13.80
N GLU A 141 -13.03 -25.29 15.09
CA GLU A 141 -14.08 -25.27 16.13
C GLU A 141 -14.92 -23.98 16.08
N ASP A 142 -14.28 -22.83 15.95
CA ASP A 142 -14.96 -21.53 15.79
C ASP A 142 -15.85 -21.52 14.53
N ILE A 143 -15.31 -22.00 13.39
CA ILE A 143 -16.04 -22.12 12.14
C ILE A 143 -17.28 -23.01 12.32
N GLN A 144 -17.16 -24.18 12.94
CA GLN A 144 -18.27 -25.12 13.13
C GLN A 144 -19.34 -24.54 14.05
N ILE A 145 -18.95 -23.89 15.14
CA ILE A 145 -19.89 -23.26 16.09
C ILE A 145 -20.67 -22.15 15.40
N ARG A 146 -20.02 -21.32 14.59
CA ARG A 146 -20.70 -20.23 13.86
C ARG A 146 -21.65 -20.75 12.77
N LEU A 147 -21.25 -21.81 12.04
CA LEU A 147 -22.10 -22.36 10.96
C LEU A 147 -23.28 -23.18 11.49
N ASN A 148 -23.16 -23.87 12.63
CA ASN A 148 -24.15 -24.79 13.13
C ASN A 148 -24.82 -24.33 14.44
N GLY A 149 -24.41 -23.18 14.98
CA GLY A 149 -24.94 -22.60 16.21
C GLY A 149 -26.04 -21.56 15.96
N LEU A 150 -26.10 -20.55 16.82
CA LEU A 150 -27.15 -19.50 16.78
C LEU A 150 -26.74 -18.27 15.96
N GLU A 151 -25.48 -18.19 15.53
CA GLU A 151 -24.98 -17.08 14.73
C GLU A 151 -25.40 -17.26 13.26
N PRO A 152 -25.95 -16.22 12.60
CA PRO A 152 -26.36 -16.32 11.19
C PRO A 152 -25.16 -16.19 10.25
N ALA A 153 -24.16 -17.07 10.38
CA ALA A 153 -22.95 -17.05 9.57
C ALA A 153 -23.21 -17.66 8.19
N ASN A 154 -22.67 -17.02 7.13
CA ASN A 154 -22.73 -17.57 5.80
C ASN A 154 -21.69 -18.67 5.59
N GLU A 155 -21.91 -19.60 4.63
CA GLU A 155 -21.08 -20.78 4.40
C GLU A 155 -19.85 -20.50 3.51
N THR A 156 -19.61 -19.28 3.10
CA THR A 156 -18.61 -18.97 2.04
C THR A 156 -17.53 -17.98 2.47
N GLY A 157 -17.88 -16.99 3.27
CA GLY A 157 -16.98 -15.88 3.59
C GLY A 157 -15.70 -16.24 4.36
N TYR A 158 -15.69 -17.34 5.11
CA TYR A 158 -14.48 -17.86 5.76
C TYR A 158 -13.55 -18.62 4.82
N LYS A 159 -14.02 -19.01 3.63
CA LYS A 159 -13.22 -19.74 2.66
C LYS A 159 -12.16 -18.85 2.04
N VAL A 160 -11.05 -19.48 1.65
CA VAL A 160 -9.93 -18.78 1.02
C VAL A 160 -9.56 -19.46 -0.29
N LYS A 161 -9.45 -18.69 -1.37
CA LYS A 161 -8.89 -19.12 -2.64
C LYS A 161 -7.44 -18.66 -2.71
N VAL A 162 -6.49 -19.60 -2.62
CA VAL A 162 -5.07 -19.33 -2.62
C VAL A 162 -4.49 -19.52 -4.02
N ASN A 163 -3.71 -18.52 -4.46
CA ASN A 163 -2.97 -18.52 -5.71
C ASN A 163 -1.47 -18.36 -5.39
N GLU A 164 -0.71 -19.47 -5.41
CA GLU A 164 0.75 -19.40 -5.33
C GLU A 164 1.29 -18.96 -6.68
N ILE A 165 2.00 -17.84 -6.70
CA ILE A 165 2.32 -17.09 -7.92
C ILE A 165 3.75 -17.31 -8.42
N LYS A 166 3.98 -16.89 -9.66
CA LYS A 166 5.30 -16.68 -10.29
C LYS A 166 5.38 -15.24 -10.78
N PRO A 167 6.60 -14.71 -11.06
CA PRO A 167 6.74 -13.39 -11.66
C PRO A 167 5.95 -13.22 -12.96
N GLY A 168 5.38 -12.04 -13.17
CA GLY A 168 4.58 -11.67 -14.34
C GLY A 168 3.22 -11.09 -13.95
N LEU A 169 2.32 -10.97 -14.92
CA LEU A 169 0.93 -10.56 -14.68
C LEU A 169 0.21 -11.67 -13.91
N ILE A 170 -0.22 -11.39 -12.67
CA ILE A 170 -0.83 -12.38 -11.77
C ILE A 170 -2.31 -12.16 -11.53
N TYR A 171 -2.79 -10.94 -11.74
CA TYR A 171 -4.19 -10.56 -11.56
C TYR A 171 -4.56 -9.42 -12.51
N SER A 172 -5.78 -9.43 -13.01
CA SER A 172 -6.34 -8.32 -13.78
C SER A 172 -7.86 -8.32 -13.67
N ASP A 173 -8.43 -7.14 -13.47
CA ASP A 173 -9.88 -6.88 -13.59
C ASP A 173 -10.10 -5.53 -14.29
N GLN A 174 -11.31 -4.98 -14.19
CA GLN A 174 -11.65 -3.68 -14.79
C GLN A 174 -10.94 -2.49 -14.16
N ASN A 175 -10.41 -2.65 -12.94
CA ASN A 175 -9.81 -1.57 -12.15
C ASN A 175 -8.28 -1.61 -12.15
N VAL A 176 -7.67 -2.80 -12.20
CA VAL A 176 -6.22 -2.92 -12.04
C VAL A 176 -5.63 -4.04 -12.91
N LYS A 177 -4.35 -3.88 -13.24
CA LYS A 177 -3.45 -4.97 -13.60
C LYS A 177 -2.37 -5.06 -12.53
N VAL A 178 -2.15 -6.27 -11.99
CA VAL A 178 -1.15 -6.51 -10.96
C VAL A 178 -0.05 -7.41 -11.50
N THR A 179 1.17 -6.87 -11.54
CA THR A 179 2.37 -7.60 -11.94
C THR A 179 3.23 -7.87 -10.71
N ALA A 180 3.59 -9.12 -10.47
CA ALA A 180 4.54 -9.53 -9.45
C ALA A 180 5.94 -9.63 -10.04
N PHE A 181 6.94 -9.24 -9.28
CA PHE A 181 8.35 -9.39 -9.65
C PHE A 181 9.17 -9.83 -8.43
N LEU A 182 10.23 -10.64 -8.66
CA LEU A 182 11.09 -11.09 -7.57
C LEU A 182 11.97 -9.94 -7.08
N VAL A 183 12.18 -9.92 -5.76
CA VAL A 183 13.13 -9.04 -5.07
C VAL A 183 14.09 -9.85 -4.21
N ASN A 184 15.13 -9.21 -3.68
CA ASN A 184 16.20 -9.88 -2.94
C ASN A 184 15.97 -9.73 -1.43
N HIS A 185 15.41 -10.74 -0.79
CA HIS A 185 15.17 -10.70 0.65
C HIS A 185 15.92 -11.82 1.37
N GLY A 186 17.25 -11.67 1.42
CA GLY A 186 18.16 -12.60 2.11
C GLY A 186 17.96 -14.04 1.72
N SER A 187 17.61 -14.90 2.68
CA SER A 187 17.45 -16.35 2.48
C SER A 187 16.09 -16.77 1.93
N TRP A 188 15.14 -15.84 1.73
CA TRP A 188 13.84 -16.16 1.16
C TRP A 188 13.97 -16.52 -0.32
N PRO A 189 13.57 -17.73 -0.73
CA PRO A 189 13.68 -18.15 -2.13
C PRO A 189 12.68 -17.42 -3.04
N GLN A 190 11.61 -16.90 -2.45
CA GLN A 190 10.60 -16.09 -3.11
C GLN A 190 10.16 -14.96 -2.19
N ALA A 191 10.52 -13.75 -2.57
CA ALA A 191 9.96 -12.51 -2.06
C ALA A 191 9.55 -11.66 -3.28
N PHE A 192 8.39 -11.04 -3.20
CA PHE A 192 7.81 -10.30 -4.32
C PHE A 192 7.65 -8.82 -4.01
N GLY A 193 7.97 -7.98 -5.00
CA GLY A 193 7.39 -6.67 -5.15
C GLY A 193 6.20 -6.74 -6.11
N TYR A 194 5.34 -5.74 -6.03
CA TYR A 194 4.14 -5.65 -6.87
C TYR A 194 4.07 -4.32 -7.59
N ARG A 195 3.63 -4.35 -8.86
CA ARG A 195 3.24 -3.18 -9.63
C ARG A 195 1.74 -3.25 -9.87
N PHE A 196 1.04 -2.18 -9.50
CA PHE A 196 -0.37 -1.94 -9.79
C PHE A 196 -0.48 -0.86 -10.86
N ASP A 197 -1.04 -1.21 -12.00
CA ASP A 197 -1.44 -0.25 -13.02
C ASP A 197 -2.96 -0.06 -12.93
N THR A 198 -3.38 1.12 -12.49
CA THR A 198 -4.78 1.54 -12.36
C THR A 198 -5.13 2.53 -13.47
N PRO A 199 -6.39 2.95 -13.65
CA PRO A 199 -6.76 3.89 -14.71
C PRO A 199 -6.08 5.25 -14.63
N ASP A 200 -5.62 5.67 -13.44
CA ASP A 200 -5.08 7.01 -13.20
C ASP A 200 -3.70 7.02 -12.53
N ARG A 201 -3.17 5.86 -12.13
CA ARG A 201 -1.86 5.75 -11.46
C ARG A 201 -1.14 4.44 -11.74
N SER A 202 0.18 4.50 -11.72
CA SER A 202 1.09 3.35 -11.63
C SER A 202 1.78 3.35 -10.25
N ILE A 203 1.63 2.26 -9.50
CA ILE A 203 2.08 2.15 -8.11
C ILE A 203 2.98 0.94 -8.00
N VAL A 204 4.18 1.12 -7.43
CA VAL A 204 5.11 0.02 -7.14
C VAL A 204 5.32 -0.10 -5.65
N ILE A 205 5.20 -1.31 -5.13
CA ILE A 205 5.45 -1.66 -3.72
C ILE A 205 6.59 -2.65 -3.71
N SER A 206 7.68 -2.32 -3.01
CA SER A 206 8.89 -3.15 -3.02
C SER A 206 8.73 -4.48 -2.31
N GLY A 207 7.86 -4.55 -1.28
CA GLY A 207 8.03 -5.54 -0.21
C GLY A 207 9.36 -5.33 0.50
N ASP A 208 9.79 -6.28 1.32
CA ASP A 208 11.11 -6.23 1.94
C ASP A 208 12.20 -6.70 0.97
N THR A 209 13.27 -5.94 0.85
CA THR A 209 14.32 -6.22 -0.12
C THR A 209 15.64 -5.54 0.19
N ALA A 210 16.76 -6.22 0.03
CA ALA A 210 18.03 -5.57 -0.27
C ALA A 210 17.95 -4.86 -1.64
N PRO A 211 18.88 -3.97 -2.00
CA PRO A 211 18.83 -3.24 -3.27
C PRO A 211 18.55 -4.14 -4.46
N SER A 212 17.51 -3.80 -5.25
CA SER A 212 17.03 -4.65 -6.33
C SER A 212 16.78 -3.89 -7.63
N GLU A 213 17.47 -4.30 -8.69
CA GLU A 213 17.27 -3.77 -10.06
C GLU A 213 15.83 -4.02 -10.56
N SER A 214 15.15 -5.05 -10.05
CA SER A 214 13.76 -5.32 -10.44
C SER A 214 12.80 -4.23 -9.97
N VAL A 215 13.04 -3.59 -8.82
CA VAL A 215 12.27 -2.41 -8.36
C VAL A 215 12.45 -1.26 -9.34
N ILE A 216 13.70 -0.96 -9.73
CA ILE A 216 13.99 0.11 -10.69
C ILE A 216 13.28 -0.14 -12.02
N LYS A 217 13.40 -1.37 -12.54
CA LYS A 217 12.80 -1.78 -13.82
C LYS A 217 11.28 -1.71 -13.80
N ASN A 218 10.65 -2.14 -12.71
CA ASN A 218 9.18 -2.16 -12.61
C ASN A 218 8.60 -0.79 -12.25
N CYS A 219 9.34 0.10 -11.57
CA CYS A 219 8.92 1.48 -11.38
C CYS A 219 9.09 2.28 -12.69
N ASN A 220 10.32 2.47 -13.17
CA ASN A 220 10.63 3.14 -14.46
C ASN A 220 9.71 4.36 -14.75
N GLY A 221 9.72 5.34 -13.84
CA GLY A 221 8.86 6.52 -13.92
C GLY A 221 7.45 6.31 -13.37
N CYS A 222 7.23 5.32 -12.47
CA CYS A 222 5.92 5.12 -11.83
C CYS A 222 5.48 6.36 -11.05
N ASP A 223 4.17 6.53 -10.89
CA ASP A 223 3.62 7.68 -10.17
C ASP A 223 3.95 7.61 -8.68
N VAL A 224 3.93 6.40 -8.09
CA VAL A 224 4.26 6.18 -6.67
C VAL A 224 5.13 4.96 -6.50
N LEU A 225 6.24 5.11 -5.79
CA LEU A 225 7.07 4.02 -5.27
C LEU A 225 6.93 3.98 -3.74
N ILE A 226 6.40 2.89 -3.21
CA ILE A 226 6.35 2.59 -1.78
C ILE A 226 7.48 1.60 -1.51
N HIS A 227 8.47 2.00 -0.72
CA HIS A 227 9.68 1.19 -0.52
C HIS A 227 10.06 1.11 0.95
N GLU A 228 10.42 -0.09 1.40
CA GLU A 228 11.00 -0.32 2.72
C GLU A 228 12.34 0.39 2.86
N VAL A 229 12.76 0.68 4.09
CA VAL A 229 14.01 1.38 4.32
C VAL A 229 14.51 1.27 5.76
N TYR A 230 15.82 1.20 5.92
CA TYR A 230 16.45 1.42 7.22
C TYR A 230 17.28 2.71 7.28
N SER A 231 17.31 3.34 8.47
CA SER A 231 18.17 4.48 8.75
C SER A 231 19.65 4.09 8.72
N GLN A 232 20.45 4.79 7.94
CA GLN A 232 21.89 4.59 7.90
C GLN A 232 22.55 4.96 9.24
N ALA A 233 22.11 6.03 9.90
CA ALA A 233 22.60 6.42 11.21
C ALA A 233 22.22 5.38 12.29
N GLY A 234 20.97 4.94 12.30
CA GLY A 234 20.50 3.88 13.20
C GLY A 234 21.22 2.55 12.97
N PHE A 235 21.45 2.17 11.70
CA PHE A 235 22.20 0.97 11.33
C PHE A 235 23.62 0.96 11.90
N ALA A 236 24.33 2.08 11.87
CA ALA A 236 25.68 2.20 12.39
C ALA A 236 25.79 1.87 13.90
N THR A 237 24.68 1.98 14.63
CA THR A 237 24.63 1.63 16.08
C THR A 237 24.39 0.14 16.35
N ARG A 238 24.03 -0.65 15.32
CA ARG A 238 23.70 -2.06 15.49
C ARG A 238 24.96 -2.93 15.66
N PRO A 239 24.89 -4.02 16.42
CA PRO A 239 25.98 -4.99 16.49
C PRO A 239 26.30 -5.59 15.10
N PRO A 240 27.59 -5.97 14.83
CA PRO A 240 28.01 -6.44 13.50
C PRO A 240 27.17 -7.61 12.92
N VAL A 241 26.68 -8.53 13.76
CA VAL A 241 25.82 -9.63 13.32
C VAL A 241 24.49 -9.12 12.76
N TRP A 242 23.91 -8.10 13.36
CA TRP A 242 22.67 -7.46 12.89
C TRP A 242 22.93 -6.56 11.67
N GLN A 243 24.08 -5.91 11.60
CA GLN A 243 24.46 -5.17 10.38
C GLN A 243 24.56 -6.12 9.18
N LYS A 244 25.22 -7.27 9.33
CA LYS A 244 25.29 -8.30 8.29
C LYS A 244 23.91 -8.80 7.87
N TYR A 245 23.02 -9.04 8.84
CA TYR A 245 21.63 -9.46 8.57
C TYR A 245 20.90 -8.37 7.78
N HIS A 246 20.78 -7.18 8.34
CA HIS A 246 19.94 -6.12 7.74
C HIS A 246 20.44 -5.70 6.35
N SER A 247 21.75 -5.61 6.12
CA SER A 247 22.29 -5.29 4.78
C SER A 247 22.02 -6.38 3.73
N SER A 248 21.73 -7.61 4.16
CA SER A 248 21.37 -8.70 3.24
C SER A 248 19.87 -8.82 2.98
N PHE A 249 19.03 -8.19 3.80
CA PHE A 249 17.58 -8.33 3.76
C PHE A 249 16.86 -7.03 3.42
N HIS A 250 17.46 -5.87 3.68
CA HIS A 250 16.81 -4.57 3.62
C HIS A 250 17.67 -3.53 2.90
N THR A 251 17.06 -2.41 2.56
CA THR A 251 17.66 -1.30 1.81
C THR A 251 17.94 -0.10 2.73
N SER A 252 19.17 0.42 2.71
CA SER A 252 19.52 1.64 3.44
C SER A 252 18.93 2.89 2.79
N THR A 253 18.81 3.98 3.57
CA THR A 253 18.43 5.31 3.06
C THR A 253 19.30 5.77 1.89
N ARG A 254 20.62 5.46 1.92
CA ARG A 254 21.54 5.78 0.84
C ARG A 254 21.24 4.99 -0.44
N GLU A 255 21.11 3.68 -0.32
CA GLU A 255 20.82 2.80 -1.46
C GLU A 255 19.43 3.10 -2.04
N LEU A 256 18.44 3.41 -1.19
CA LEU A 256 17.12 3.81 -1.64
C LEU A 256 17.15 5.12 -2.44
N ALA A 257 17.97 6.09 -2.04
CA ALA A 257 18.16 7.31 -2.80
C ALA A 257 18.72 7.03 -4.21
N ASP A 258 19.66 6.08 -4.34
CA ASP A 258 20.22 5.65 -5.63
C ASP A 258 19.16 4.90 -6.47
N ILE A 259 18.36 4.01 -5.85
CA ILE A 259 17.23 3.33 -6.50
C ILE A 259 16.23 4.37 -7.03
N ALA A 260 15.78 5.30 -6.19
CA ALA A 260 14.80 6.31 -6.56
C ALA A 260 15.31 7.26 -7.66
N THR A 261 16.62 7.58 -7.65
CA THR A 261 17.24 8.40 -8.70
C THR A 261 17.19 7.70 -10.07
N LYS A 262 17.40 6.38 -10.10
CA LYS A 262 17.32 5.57 -11.33
C LYS A 262 15.86 5.29 -11.73
N ALA A 263 15.01 4.94 -10.78
CA ALA A 263 13.61 4.59 -11.01
C ALA A 263 12.72 5.80 -11.33
N LYS A 264 13.07 7.01 -10.87
CA LYS A 264 12.39 8.30 -11.12
C LYS A 264 10.89 8.29 -10.78
N PRO A 265 10.48 7.85 -9.59
CA PRO A 265 9.08 7.90 -9.20
C PRO A 265 8.58 9.35 -9.09
N GLY A 266 7.29 9.58 -9.35
CA GLY A 266 6.62 10.84 -9.08
C GLY A 266 6.57 11.18 -7.59
N LEU A 267 6.41 10.14 -6.74
CA LEU A 267 6.48 10.22 -5.28
C LEU A 267 7.15 8.96 -4.72
N LEU A 268 8.13 9.14 -3.83
CA LEU A 268 8.69 8.07 -3.01
C LEU A 268 8.05 8.12 -1.61
N ILE A 269 7.47 6.99 -1.17
CA ILE A 269 6.92 6.82 0.18
C ILE A 269 7.81 5.83 0.93
N LEU A 270 8.41 6.27 2.03
CA LEU A 270 9.17 5.42 2.93
C LEU A 270 8.19 4.58 3.76
N TYR A 271 8.37 3.28 3.79
CA TYR A 271 7.47 2.30 4.35
C TYR A 271 8.28 1.23 5.11
N HIS A 272 7.67 0.46 6.02
CA HIS A 272 8.39 -0.56 6.77
C HIS A 272 9.73 -0.02 7.31
N GLN A 273 9.64 1.10 8.06
CA GLN A 273 10.82 1.87 8.42
C GLN A 273 11.54 1.26 9.64
N LEU A 274 12.79 0.89 9.45
CA LEU A 274 13.69 0.46 10.51
C LEU A 274 14.48 1.67 11.05
N PHE A 275 13.91 2.35 12.04
CA PHE A 275 14.43 3.61 12.58
C PHE A 275 15.66 3.46 13.45
N TRP A 276 15.65 2.48 14.37
CA TRP A 276 16.67 2.26 15.40
C TRP A 276 17.12 3.53 16.14
N GLY A 277 16.14 4.30 16.60
CA GLY A 277 16.36 5.53 17.37
C GLY A 277 16.39 6.82 16.56
N THR A 278 16.26 6.76 15.23
CA THR A 278 16.05 7.96 14.40
C THR A 278 14.56 8.29 14.30
N SER A 279 14.24 9.54 13.94
CA SER A 279 12.87 9.99 13.68
C SER A 279 12.49 9.88 12.20
N ASP A 280 11.19 10.01 11.90
CA ASP A 280 10.67 10.12 10.52
C ASP A 280 11.36 11.25 9.75
N GLU A 281 11.55 12.41 10.37
CA GLU A 281 12.22 13.56 9.75
C GLU A 281 13.69 13.27 9.44
N GLN A 282 14.40 12.64 10.36
CA GLN A 282 15.80 12.25 10.17
C GLN A 282 15.92 11.23 9.03
N LEU A 283 15.04 10.23 8.99
CA LEU A 283 15.01 9.23 7.92
C LEU A 283 14.81 9.86 6.55
N VAL A 284 13.83 10.78 6.43
CA VAL A 284 13.59 11.54 5.19
C VAL A 284 14.80 12.39 4.82
N ASN A 285 15.44 13.04 5.79
CA ASN A 285 16.61 13.87 5.55
C ASN A 285 17.83 13.06 5.08
N GLU A 286 18.03 11.85 5.60
CA GLU A 286 19.06 10.93 5.10
C GLU A 286 18.87 10.64 3.59
N VAL A 287 17.64 10.35 3.16
CA VAL A 287 17.33 10.12 1.74
C VAL A 287 17.56 11.39 0.90
N ARG A 288 17.12 12.56 1.40
CA ARG A 288 17.22 13.86 0.71
C ARG A 288 18.65 14.35 0.48
N GLN A 289 19.61 13.84 1.23
CA GLN A 289 21.02 14.14 0.96
C GLN A 289 21.43 13.73 -0.47
N PHE A 290 20.85 12.65 -0.97
CA PHE A 290 21.24 12.03 -2.24
C PHE A 290 20.12 11.95 -3.28
N TYR A 291 18.85 12.09 -2.89
CA TYR A 291 17.69 12.10 -3.79
C TYR A 291 16.98 13.46 -3.75
N LYS A 292 16.76 14.05 -4.95
CA LYS A 292 16.15 15.39 -5.10
C LYS A 292 14.66 15.35 -5.48
N GLY A 293 14.11 14.16 -5.68
CA GLY A 293 12.68 13.98 -5.96
C GLY A 293 11.80 14.13 -4.71
N ARG A 294 10.51 13.97 -4.91
CA ARG A 294 9.53 14.04 -3.80
C ARG A 294 9.65 12.78 -2.94
N VAL A 295 9.88 12.96 -1.64
CA VAL A 295 9.95 11.88 -0.65
C VAL A 295 9.21 12.25 0.62
N VAL A 296 8.46 11.28 1.17
CA VAL A 296 7.74 11.40 2.45
C VAL A 296 7.96 10.12 3.27
N SER A 297 7.92 10.24 4.60
CA SER A 297 7.80 9.09 5.49
C SER A 297 6.33 8.69 5.60
N GLY A 298 6.04 7.41 5.42
CA GLY A 298 4.71 6.86 5.58
C GLY A 298 4.34 6.73 7.06
N SER A 299 3.08 6.96 7.37
CA SER A 299 2.50 6.69 8.68
C SER A 299 1.20 5.90 8.53
N ASP A 300 0.83 5.18 9.58
CA ASP A 300 -0.43 4.45 9.60
C ASP A 300 -1.62 5.38 9.29
N LEU A 301 -2.52 4.90 8.46
CA LEU A 301 -3.73 5.60 7.98
C LEU A 301 -3.45 6.83 7.09
N ALA A 302 -2.20 7.07 6.66
CA ALA A 302 -1.92 8.07 5.62
C ALA A 302 -2.57 7.67 4.30
N ILE A 303 -3.18 8.65 3.62
CA ILE A 303 -3.89 8.48 2.34
C ILE A 303 -3.22 9.36 1.28
N PHE A 304 -2.92 8.75 0.11
CA PHE A 304 -2.25 9.40 -1.02
C PHE A 304 -3.06 9.32 -2.31
#